data_78e5488e00715bf649d87330e01ceaff
#
_entry.id   78e5488e00715bf649d87330e01ceaff
#
_cell.length_a   1.000
_cell.length_b   1.000
_cell.length_c   1.000
_cell.angle_alpha   90.00
_cell.angle_beta   90.00
_cell.angle_gamma   90.00
#
_symmetry.space_group_name_H-M   'P 1'
#
loop_
_entity.id
_entity.type
_entity.pdbx_description
1 polymer ?
#
loop_
_entity_poly.entity_id
_entity_poly.type
_entity_poly.pdbx_seq_one_letter_code
_entity_poly.pdbx_strand_id
1 'polypeptide(L)'
;MKTLHLDSFEKEINDRILERGCEYYLEGRVAIADGSYDEAKRLALDGIELDSKDKPGLVSLWQNCLLHIAVLQNDTASIIKYAEMLWLEGYPFYQHEDGETVYDYYSLLRETVGEKAWPQYIEAFAHRLRKGSSWFSDSYADLCIKEKWWDKLLDYVAEQHDARYIKAYEKYLKAAYRDRLIELYRDCVYQRLEKGVGRNIYQEICSYLRHMKKLGRKDVVSETIADLRSKYPRRPALLDELDNV
;
A
#
# COMPACT_ATOMS: atom_id res chain seq x y z
N MET A 1 -4.83 -14.98 -30.16
CA MET A 1 -3.52 -14.31 -30.13
C MET A 1 -3.80 -12.82 -30.00
N LYS A 2 -3.74 -12.26 -28.79
CA LYS A 2 -3.78 -10.80 -28.57
C LYS A 2 -2.35 -10.31 -28.71
N THR A 3 -2.09 -9.54 -29.76
CA THR A 3 -0.87 -8.78 -29.93
C THR A 3 -0.83 -7.81 -28.77
N LEU A 4 0.06 -8.03 -27.81
CA LEU A 4 0.35 -7.10 -26.73
C LEU A 4 0.75 -5.76 -27.38
N HIS A 5 0.17 -4.66 -26.90
CA HIS A 5 0.60 -3.31 -27.28
C HIS A 5 2.02 -3.06 -26.72
N LEU A 6 3.00 -3.62 -27.42
CA LEU A 6 4.43 -3.44 -27.16
C LEU A 6 4.87 -1.98 -27.42
N ASP A 7 4.17 -1.28 -28.34
CA ASP A 7 4.65 -0.03 -28.94
C ASP A 7 4.71 1.19 -27.99
N SER A 8 3.77 1.32 -27.01
CA SER A 8 3.78 2.48 -26.10
C SER A 8 4.79 2.29 -24.95
N PHE A 9 4.86 1.07 -24.43
CA PHE A 9 5.85 0.68 -23.44
C PHE A 9 7.28 0.73 -24.02
N GLU A 10 7.43 0.33 -25.29
CA GLU A 10 8.68 0.48 -26.03
C GLU A 10 9.15 1.92 -26.11
N LYS A 11 8.27 2.87 -26.35
CA LYS A 11 8.64 4.27 -26.54
C LYS A 11 9.14 4.92 -25.25
N GLU A 12 8.44 4.77 -24.14
CA GLU A 12 8.84 5.41 -22.87
C GLU A 12 10.06 4.74 -22.24
N ILE A 13 10.15 3.40 -22.30
CA ILE A 13 11.36 2.71 -21.86
C ILE A 13 12.52 3.04 -22.80
N ASN A 14 12.32 3.11 -24.10
CA ASN A 14 13.35 3.54 -25.03
C ASN A 14 13.81 4.98 -24.73
N ASP A 15 12.91 5.91 -24.43
CA ASP A 15 13.29 7.28 -24.08
C ASP A 15 14.09 7.33 -22.78
N ARG A 16 13.69 6.57 -21.74
CA ARG A 16 14.43 6.48 -20.46
C ARG A 16 15.72 5.66 -20.53
N ILE A 17 15.77 4.64 -21.40
CA ILE A 17 16.92 3.74 -21.58
C ILE A 17 17.94 4.35 -22.52
N LEU A 18 17.53 4.99 -23.62
CA LEU A 18 18.42 5.70 -24.55
C LEU A 18 19.10 6.90 -23.87
N GLU A 19 18.41 7.61 -22.98
CA GLU A 19 19.04 8.64 -22.14
C GLU A 19 20.06 8.08 -21.12
N ARG A 20 20.06 6.76 -20.84
CA ARG A 20 20.85 6.14 -19.75
C ARG A 20 21.74 4.96 -20.15
N GLY A 21 21.82 4.59 -21.46
CA GLY A 21 22.75 3.58 -21.95
C GLY A 21 22.46 2.14 -21.50
N CYS A 22 21.20 1.74 -21.34
CA CYS A 22 20.83 0.36 -20.96
C CYS A 22 20.53 -0.51 -22.19
N GLU A 23 21.54 -0.89 -22.97
CA GLU A 23 21.43 -1.88 -24.05
C GLU A 23 20.89 -3.22 -23.55
N TYR A 24 21.30 -3.64 -22.35
CA TYR A 24 20.90 -4.90 -21.72
C TYR A 24 19.38 -5.12 -21.60
N TYR A 25 18.60 -4.06 -21.35
CA TYR A 25 17.16 -4.21 -21.19
C TYR A 25 16.46 -4.54 -22.52
N LEU A 26 16.87 -3.89 -23.61
CA LEU A 26 16.35 -4.17 -24.93
C LEU A 26 16.73 -5.57 -25.40
N GLU A 27 17.99 -5.98 -25.18
CA GLU A 27 18.46 -7.32 -25.50
C GLU A 27 17.69 -8.38 -24.69
N GLY A 28 17.41 -8.14 -23.40
CA GLY A 28 16.61 -9.02 -22.57
C GLY A 28 15.18 -9.20 -23.08
N ARG A 29 14.56 -8.13 -23.58
CA ARG A 29 13.20 -8.20 -24.17
C ARG A 29 13.18 -8.95 -25.50
N VAL A 30 14.16 -8.71 -26.36
CA VAL A 30 14.33 -9.47 -27.61
C VAL A 30 14.51 -10.97 -27.28
N ALA A 31 15.36 -11.29 -26.31
CA ALA A 31 15.57 -12.67 -25.89
C ALA A 31 14.30 -13.34 -25.36
N ILE A 32 13.43 -12.60 -24.62
CA ILE A 32 12.12 -13.10 -24.20
C ILE A 32 11.22 -13.37 -25.41
N ALA A 33 11.15 -12.43 -26.34
CA ALA A 33 10.32 -12.57 -27.54
C ALA A 33 10.74 -13.75 -28.42
N ASP A 34 12.04 -14.02 -28.48
CA ASP A 34 12.64 -15.14 -29.23
C ASP A 34 12.56 -16.47 -28.46
N GLY A 35 12.08 -16.47 -27.20
CA GLY A 35 12.03 -17.66 -26.36
C GLY A 35 13.37 -18.08 -25.75
N SER A 36 14.40 -17.23 -25.85
CA SER A 36 15.75 -17.45 -25.29
C SER A 36 15.79 -17.08 -23.80
N TYR A 37 14.96 -17.76 -22.99
CA TYR A 37 14.74 -17.40 -21.57
C TYR A 37 15.96 -17.43 -20.68
N ASP A 38 16.94 -18.31 -20.96
CA ASP A 38 18.16 -18.39 -20.17
C ASP A 38 19.04 -17.15 -20.38
N GLU A 39 19.13 -16.67 -21.62
CA GLU A 39 19.83 -15.43 -21.94
C GLU A 39 19.11 -14.22 -21.35
N ALA A 40 17.78 -14.16 -21.47
CA ALA A 40 16.98 -13.10 -20.86
C ALA A 40 17.14 -13.04 -19.33
N LYS A 41 17.19 -14.22 -18.64
CA LYS A 41 17.48 -14.30 -17.20
C LYS A 41 18.86 -13.77 -16.87
N ARG A 42 19.89 -14.16 -17.65
CA ARG A 42 21.25 -13.68 -17.46
C ARG A 42 21.30 -12.16 -17.53
N LEU A 43 20.76 -11.57 -18.60
CA LEU A 43 20.72 -10.13 -18.80
C LEU A 43 19.97 -9.40 -17.68
N ALA A 44 18.84 -9.94 -17.21
CA ALA A 44 18.10 -9.34 -16.09
C ALA A 44 18.86 -9.39 -14.77
N LEU A 45 19.61 -10.47 -14.51
CA LEU A 45 20.45 -10.59 -13.31
C LEU A 45 21.65 -9.63 -13.37
N ASP A 46 22.30 -9.52 -14.52
CA ASP A 46 23.39 -8.57 -14.76
C ASP A 46 22.89 -7.13 -14.58
N GLY A 47 21.67 -6.81 -15.09
CA GLY A 47 21.01 -5.53 -14.89
C GLY A 47 20.72 -5.21 -13.43
N ILE A 48 20.28 -6.18 -12.63
CA ILE A 48 20.10 -6.02 -11.17
C ILE A 48 21.43 -5.70 -10.50
N GLU A 49 22.51 -6.39 -10.84
CA GLU A 49 23.83 -6.15 -10.25
C GLU A 49 24.34 -4.75 -10.55
N LEU A 50 24.20 -4.31 -11.82
CA LEU A 50 24.61 -2.97 -12.25
C LEU A 50 23.79 -1.86 -11.57
N ASP A 51 22.47 -1.97 -11.56
CA ASP A 51 21.57 -0.90 -11.10
C ASP A 51 21.40 -0.86 -9.58
N SER A 52 21.69 -1.93 -8.86
CA SER A 52 21.51 -2.01 -7.40
C SER A 52 22.22 -0.91 -6.63
N LYS A 53 23.36 -0.43 -7.10
CA LYS A 53 24.17 0.59 -6.43
C LYS A 53 23.79 2.01 -6.86
N ASP A 54 23.58 2.18 -8.17
CA ASP A 54 23.49 3.52 -8.76
C ASP A 54 22.05 3.94 -9.07
N LYS A 55 21.17 2.98 -9.33
CA LYS A 55 19.79 3.21 -9.77
C LYS A 55 18.81 2.20 -9.17
N PRO A 56 18.66 2.15 -7.85
CA PRO A 56 17.83 1.12 -7.18
C PRO A 56 16.37 1.10 -7.68
N GLY A 57 15.84 2.22 -8.19
CA GLY A 57 14.51 2.27 -8.79
C GLY A 57 14.34 1.46 -10.08
N LEU A 58 15.43 1.06 -10.76
CA LEU A 58 15.36 0.20 -11.94
C LEU A 58 15.39 -1.29 -11.60
N VAL A 59 15.80 -1.66 -10.37
CA VAL A 59 15.88 -3.06 -9.94
C VAL A 59 14.52 -3.73 -10.02
N SER A 60 13.44 -3.04 -9.64
CA SER A 60 12.08 -3.58 -9.75
C SER A 60 11.64 -3.89 -11.18
N LEU A 61 12.17 -3.18 -12.18
CA LEU A 61 11.90 -3.49 -13.60
C LEU A 61 12.56 -4.81 -13.99
N TRP A 62 13.81 -5.04 -13.58
CA TRP A 62 14.52 -6.31 -13.81
C TRP A 62 13.84 -7.49 -13.09
N GLN A 63 13.40 -7.27 -11.86
CA GLN A 63 12.64 -8.27 -11.10
C GLN A 63 11.32 -8.62 -11.80
N ASN A 64 10.62 -7.62 -12.39
CA ASN A 64 9.42 -7.86 -13.20
C ASN A 64 9.74 -8.67 -14.46
N CYS A 65 10.87 -8.42 -15.13
CA CYS A 65 11.32 -9.25 -16.26
C CYS A 65 11.53 -10.71 -15.83
N LEU A 66 12.19 -10.93 -14.68
CA LEU A 66 12.40 -12.28 -14.15
C LEU A 66 11.08 -12.95 -13.74
N LEU A 67 10.14 -12.22 -13.20
CA LEU A 67 8.79 -12.72 -12.91
C LEU A 67 8.07 -13.11 -14.19
N HIS A 68 8.14 -12.28 -15.23
CA HIS A 68 7.51 -12.57 -16.51
C HIS A 68 8.06 -13.84 -17.16
N ILE A 69 9.38 -14.01 -17.16
CA ILE A 69 10.03 -15.22 -17.65
C ILE A 69 9.58 -16.44 -16.84
N ALA A 70 9.50 -16.31 -15.51
CA ALA A 70 9.03 -17.40 -14.64
C ALA A 70 7.59 -17.82 -14.95
N VAL A 71 6.69 -16.85 -15.22
CA VAL A 71 5.30 -17.12 -15.63
C VAL A 71 5.26 -17.86 -16.97
N LEU A 72 6.04 -17.41 -17.98
CA LEU A 72 6.10 -18.06 -19.29
C LEU A 72 6.63 -19.52 -19.19
N GLN A 73 7.53 -19.77 -18.28
CA GLN A 73 8.09 -21.09 -18.05
C GLN A 73 7.30 -21.96 -17.04
N ASN A 74 6.22 -21.44 -16.43
CA ASN A 74 5.49 -22.08 -15.34
C ASN A 74 6.40 -22.49 -14.16
N ASP A 75 7.43 -21.67 -13.87
CA ASP A 75 8.35 -21.90 -12.76
C ASP A 75 7.75 -21.36 -11.46
N THR A 76 6.98 -22.21 -10.78
CA THR A 76 6.28 -21.92 -9.53
C THR A 76 7.19 -21.27 -8.47
N ALA A 77 8.42 -21.78 -8.30
CA ALA A 77 9.33 -21.28 -7.28
C ALA A 77 9.79 -19.85 -7.56
N SER A 78 10.14 -19.57 -8.82
CA SER A 78 10.53 -18.23 -9.26
C SER A 78 9.36 -17.24 -9.27
N ILE A 79 8.15 -17.69 -9.65
CA ILE A 79 6.94 -16.86 -9.58
C ILE A 79 6.73 -16.38 -8.13
N ILE A 80 6.71 -17.32 -7.17
CA ILE A 80 6.53 -16.97 -5.76
C ILE A 80 7.63 -16.01 -5.30
N LYS A 81 8.88 -16.32 -5.59
CA LYS A 81 10.04 -15.52 -5.18
C LYS A 81 9.91 -14.06 -5.64
N TYR A 82 9.73 -13.85 -6.94
CA TYR A 82 9.76 -12.49 -7.50
C TYR A 82 8.47 -11.70 -7.20
N ALA A 83 7.31 -12.34 -7.21
CA ALA A 83 6.05 -11.67 -6.85
C ALA A 83 6.06 -11.24 -5.36
N GLU A 84 6.58 -12.06 -4.44
CA GLU A 84 6.75 -11.67 -3.04
C GLU A 84 7.75 -10.52 -2.88
N MET A 85 8.91 -10.57 -3.55
CA MET A 85 9.92 -9.52 -3.46
C MET A 85 9.35 -8.17 -3.90
N LEU A 86 8.72 -8.12 -5.06
CA LEU A 86 8.10 -6.91 -5.60
C LEU A 86 7.00 -6.37 -4.68
N TRP A 87 6.16 -7.23 -4.13
CA TRP A 87 5.12 -6.80 -3.22
C TRP A 87 5.69 -6.28 -1.89
N LEU A 88 6.73 -6.91 -1.34
CA LEU A 88 7.41 -6.44 -0.12
C LEU A 88 8.12 -5.08 -0.32
N GLU A 89 8.54 -4.78 -1.54
CA GLU A 89 9.11 -3.47 -1.92
C GLU A 89 8.03 -2.38 -2.08
N GLY A 90 6.75 -2.74 -1.96
CA GLY A 90 5.64 -1.80 -1.99
C GLY A 90 4.91 -1.71 -3.34
N TYR A 91 5.17 -2.64 -4.25
CA TYR A 91 4.47 -2.74 -5.53
C TYR A 91 3.46 -3.89 -5.48
N PRO A 92 2.17 -3.66 -5.22
CA PRO A 92 1.18 -4.74 -5.14
C PRO A 92 0.79 -5.31 -6.51
N PHE A 93 1.15 -4.62 -7.58
CA PHE A 93 0.89 -5.01 -8.97
C PHE A 93 1.92 -4.37 -9.90
N TYR A 94 2.05 -4.93 -11.11
CA TYR A 94 2.73 -4.31 -12.23
C TYR A 94 1.70 -3.74 -13.20
N GLN A 95 1.82 -2.47 -13.53
CA GLN A 95 0.98 -1.78 -14.51
C GLN A 95 1.84 -1.19 -15.61
N HIS A 96 1.30 -1.17 -16.83
CA HIS A 96 1.78 -0.33 -17.91
C HIS A 96 1.40 1.14 -17.68
N GLU A 97 1.99 2.05 -18.41
CA GLU A 97 1.73 3.50 -18.33
C GLU A 97 0.30 3.90 -18.70
N ASP A 98 -0.32 3.16 -19.63
CA ASP A 98 -1.72 3.31 -19.97
C ASP A 98 -2.68 2.88 -18.84
N GLY A 99 -2.14 2.37 -17.72
CA GLY A 99 -2.88 1.92 -16.55
C GLY A 99 -3.35 0.47 -16.63
N GLU A 100 -3.02 -0.28 -17.70
CA GLU A 100 -3.35 -1.70 -17.78
C GLU A 100 -2.51 -2.50 -16.78
N THR A 101 -3.17 -3.27 -15.90
CA THR A 101 -2.50 -4.15 -14.94
C THR A 101 -1.99 -5.40 -15.66
N VAL A 102 -0.66 -5.59 -15.65
CA VAL A 102 -0.01 -6.79 -16.22
C VAL A 102 -0.10 -7.95 -15.24
N TYR A 103 0.28 -7.70 -13.98
CA TYR A 103 0.21 -8.67 -12.89
C TYR A 103 -0.36 -8.03 -11.63
N ASP A 104 -1.44 -8.59 -11.10
CA ASP A 104 -1.84 -8.44 -9.69
C ASP A 104 -1.16 -9.56 -8.91
N TYR A 105 -0.15 -9.24 -8.11
CA TYR A 105 0.67 -10.25 -7.42
C TYR A 105 -0.12 -11.08 -6.42
N TYR A 106 -1.17 -10.53 -5.82
CA TYR A 106 -2.07 -11.30 -4.98
C TYR A 106 -2.74 -12.45 -5.76
N SER A 107 -3.34 -12.13 -6.90
CA SER A 107 -4.02 -13.12 -7.74
C SER A 107 -3.04 -14.14 -8.29
N LEU A 108 -1.88 -13.69 -8.76
CA LEU A 108 -0.82 -14.56 -9.27
C LEU A 108 -0.30 -15.54 -8.21
N LEU A 109 -0.02 -15.04 -7.01
CA LEU A 109 0.45 -15.88 -5.89
C LEU A 109 -0.63 -16.88 -5.47
N ARG A 110 -1.91 -16.44 -5.39
CA ARG A 110 -3.01 -17.32 -5.02
C ARG A 110 -3.20 -18.46 -6.01
N GLU A 111 -3.14 -18.16 -7.29
CA GLU A 111 -3.20 -19.19 -8.35
C GLU A 111 -2.00 -20.15 -8.29
N THR A 112 -0.80 -19.61 -8.11
CA THR A 112 0.45 -20.38 -8.08
C THR A 112 0.55 -21.28 -6.86
N VAL A 113 0.17 -20.81 -5.67
CA VAL A 113 0.20 -21.56 -4.40
C VAL A 113 -0.95 -22.55 -4.32
N GLY A 114 -2.10 -22.23 -4.90
CA GLY A 114 -3.32 -23.02 -4.92
C GLY A 114 -4.13 -22.90 -3.62
N GLU A 115 -5.46 -23.07 -3.77
CA GLU A 115 -6.44 -22.82 -2.70
C GLU A 115 -6.18 -23.60 -1.40
N LYS A 116 -5.64 -24.83 -1.50
CA LYS A 116 -5.41 -25.67 -0.33
C LYS A 116 -4.29 -25.14 0.58
N ALA A 117 -3.20 -24.64 -0.01
CA ALA A 117 -2.05 -24.14 0.73
C ALA A 117 -2.17 -22.65 1.05
N TRP A 118 -3.05 -21.94 0.34
CA TRP A 118 -3.21 -20.49 0.42
C TRP A 118 -3.38 -19.94 1.85
N PRO A 119 -4.28 -20.47 2.71
CA PRO A 119 -4.51 -19.90 4.03
C PRO A 119 -3.26 -19.83 4.89
N GLN A 120 -2.47 -20.91 4.90
CA GLN A 120 -1.22 -20.95 5.68
C GLN A 120 -0.14 -20.06 5.06
N TYR A 121 -0.05 -20.05 3.74
CA TYR A 121 0.92 -19.24 3.01
C TYR A 121 0.68 -17.75 3.20
N ILE A 122 -0.56 -17.29 3.01
CA ILE A 122 -0.87 -15.87 3.06
C ILE A 122 -0.77 -15.28 4.48
N GLU A 123 -1.03 -16.08 5.52
CA GLU A 123 -0.77 -15.70 6.91
C GLU A 123 0.72 -15.44 7.16
N ALA A 124 1.58 -16.33 6.70
CA ALA A 124 3.04 -16.18 6.84
C ALA A 124 3.55 -14.99 6.03
N PHE A 125 3.02 -14.77 4.82
CA PHE A 125 3.35 -13.63 3.98
C PHE A 125 2.90 -12.31 4.61
N ALA A 126 1.67 -12.25 5.12
CA ALA A 126 1.12 -11.06 5.79
C ALA A 126 1.99 -10.61 6.97
N HIS A 127 2.53 -11.56 7.73
CA HIS A 127 3.44 -11.23 8.83
C HIS A 127 4.74 -10.58 8.35
N ARG A 128 5.28 -11.04 7.21
CA ARG A 128 6.47 -10.41 6.58
C ARG A 128 6.13 -9.03 6.04
N LEU A 129 4.99 -8.90 5.35
CA LEU A 129 4.52 -7.66 4.76
C LEU A 129 4.32 -6.56 5.83
N ARG A 130 3.73 -6.94 6.99
CA ARG A 130 3.53 -6.00 8.10
C ARG A 130 4.84 -5.49 8.70
N LYS A 131 5.89 -6.35 8.75
CA LYS A 131 7.21 -5.96 9.26
C LYS A 131 8.03 -5.14 8.28
N GLY A 132 7.84 -5.38 6.99
CA GLY A 132 8.60 -4.75 5.90
C GLY A 132 7.96 -3.47 5.35
N SER A 133 6.91 -2.92 6.00
CA SER A 133 6.13 -1.82 5.46
C SER A 133 7.01 -0.67 4.97
N SER A 134 7.11 -0.54 3.65
CA SER A 134 7.68 0.61 2.98
C SER A 134 6.83 1.85 3.29
N TRP A 135 7.45 2.99 3.50
CA TRP A 135 6.83 4.28 3.77
C TRP A 135 5.79 4.73 2.73
N PHE A 136 5.70 4.03 1.60
CA PHE A 136 4.89 4.43 0.44
C PHE A 136 3.71 3.50 0.13
N SER A 137 3.53 2.39 0.86
CA SER A 137 2.52 1.41 0.48
C SER A 137 1.81 0.83 1.68
N ASP A 138 0.48 0.96 1.67
CA ASP A 138 -0.42 0.29 2.61
C ASP A 138 -0.70 -1.18 2.20
N SER A 139 0.32 -1.84 1.62
CA SER A 139 0.21 -3.20 1.06
C SER A 139 -0.37 -4.21 2.06
N TYR A 140 -0.09 -4.05 3.36
CA TYR A 140 -0.69 -4.88 4.39
C TYR A 140 -2.20 -4.62 4.56
N ALA A 141 -2.61 -3.35 4.52
CA ALA A 141 -4.03 -3.00 4.61
C ALA A 141 -4.79 -3.49 3.37
N ASP A 142 -4.20 -3.38 2.18
CA ASP A 142 -4.78 -3.90 0.93
C ASP A 142 -4.94 -5.41 0.99
N LEU A 143 -3.94 -6.13 1.53
CA LEU A 143 -4.05 -7.56 1.76
C LEU A 143 -5.19 -7.89 2.72
N CYS A 144 -5.31 -7.18 3.85
CA CYS A 144 -6.40 -7.38 4.80
C CYS A 144 -7.78 -7.16 4.15
N ILE A 145 -7.90 -6.20 3.23
CA ILE A 145 -9.13 -5.94 2.47
C ILE A 145 -9.45 -7.11 1.52
N LYS A 146 -8.46 -7.59 0.75
CA LYS A 146 -8.60 -8.70 -0.19
C LYS A 146 -9.02 -10.00 0.53
N GLU A 147 -8.42 -10.28 1.69
CA GLU A 147 -8.73 -11.46 2.54
C GLU A 147 -9.92 -11.24 3.48
N LYS A 148 -10.49 -10.03 3.52
CA LYS A 148 -11.57 -9.65 4.45
C LYS A 148 -11.21 -9.83 5.94
N TRP A 149 -9.96 -9.61 6.28
CA TRP A 149 -9.44 -9.68 7.65
C TRP A 149 -9.70 -8.38 8.39
N TRP A 150 -10.94 -8.12 8.71
CA TRP A 150 -11.38 -6.84 9.26
C TRP A 150 -10.79 -6.51 10.62
N ASP A 151 -10.61 -7.53 11.49
CA ASP A 151 -9.96 -7.35 12.80
C ASP A 151 -8.51 -6.91 12.62
N LYS A 152 -7.75 -7.57 11.73
CA LYS A 152 -6.36 -7.22 11.45
C LYS A 152 -6.23 -5.85 10.80
N LEU A 153 -7.18 -5.47 9.94
CA LEU A 153 -7.23 -4.13 9.36
C LEU A 153 -7.49 -3.07 10.43
N LEU A 154 -8.41 -3.34 11.36
CA LEU A 154 -8.70 -2.44 12.47
C LEU A 154 -7.49 -2.24 13.38
N ASP A 155 -6.79 -3.31 13.74
CA ASP A 155 -5.56 -3.25 14.54
C ASP A 155 -4.48 -2.43 13.82
N TYR A 156 -4.29 -2.67 12.52
CA TYR A 156 -3.34 -1.90 11.71
C TYR A 156 -3.67 -0.41 11.70
N VAL A 157 -4.94 -0.05 11.50
CA VAL A 157 -5.40 1.34 11.51
C VAL A 157 -5.21 1.99 12.87
N ALA A 158 -5.49 1.25 13.96
CA ALA A 158 -5.32 1.73 15.32
C ALA A 158 -3.86 2.06 15.66
N GLU A 159 -2.92 1.25 15.20
CA GLU A 159 -1.47 1.44 15.42
C GLU A 159 -0.91 2.69 14.73
N GLN A 160 -1.56 3.18 13.67
CA GLN A 160 -1.08 4.39 12.98
C GLN A 160 -1.29 5.67 13.80
N HIS A 161 -2.22 5.68 14.75
CA HIS A 161 -2.57 6.86 15.55
C HIS A 161 -2.83 8.12 14.73
N ASP A 162 -3.41 7.98 13.55
CA ASP A 162 -3.65 9.06 12.59
C ASP A 162 -5.06 8.96 12.01
N ALA A 163 -5.84 10.03 12.18
CA ALA A 163 -7.21 10.11 11.68
C ALA A 163 -7.33 9.96 10.15
N ARG A 164 -6.26 10.22 9.39
CA ARG A 164 -6.23 10.02 7.94
C ARG A 164 -6.36 8.53 7.60
N TYR A 165 -5.66 7.67 8.34
CA TYR A 165 -5.79 6.21 8.18
C TYR A 165 -7.17 5.72 8.59
N ILE A 166 -7.70 6.19 9.71
CA ILE A 166 -9.06 5.83 10.13
C ILE A 166 -10.05 6.16 9.02
N LYS A 167 -9.98 7.37 8.48
CA LYS A 167 -10.87 7.84 7.40
C LYS A 167 -10.71 7.05 6.10
N ALA A 168 -9.49 6.70 5.72
CA ALA A 168 -9.20 5.93 4.50
C ALA A 168 -9.86 4.55 4.51
N TYR A 169 -9.84 3.88 5.67
CA TYR A 169 -10.34 2.52 5.82
C TYR A 169 -11.74 2.40 6.47
N GLU A 170 -12.33 3.51 6.92
CA GLU A 170 -13.64 3.55 7.58
C GLU A 170 -14.73 2.84 6.77
N LYS A 171 -14.74 3.00 5.44
CA LYS A 171 -15.76 2.39 4.57
C LYS A 171 -15.82 0.86 4.69
N TYR A 172 -14.70 0.22 5.03
CA TYR A 172 -14.62 -1.23 5.22
C TYR A 172 -14.97 -1.65 6.66
N LEU A 173 -14.70 -0.79 7.64
CA LEU A 173 -14.76 -1.11 9.07
C LEU A 173 -16.06 -0.64 9.75
N LYS A 174 -16.70 0.45 9.28
CA LYS A 174 -17.81 1.11 9.97
C LYS A 174 -19.02 0.23 10.26
N ALA A 175 -19.26 -0.81 9.45
CA ALA A 175 -20.43 -1.68 9.65
C ALA A 175 -20.31 -2.53 10.91
N ALA A 176 -19.12 -3.07 11.19
CA ALA A 176 -18.88 -3.97 12.32
C ALA A 176 -18.19 -3.28 13.51
N TYR A 177 -17.37 -2.25 13.24
CA TYR A 177 -16.47 -1.65 14.25
C TYR A 177 -16.72 -0.16 14.50
N ARG A 178 -17.95 0.31 14.25
CA ARG A 178 -18.29 1.74 14.35
C ARG A 178 -17.88 2.34 15.70
N ASP A 179 -18.19 1.69 16.81
CA ASP A 179 -17.88 2.22 18.13
C ASP A 179 -16.37 2.29 18.37
N ARG A 180 -15.64 1.30 17.90
CA ARG A 180 -14.17 1.30 17.98
C ARG A 180 -13.55 2.41 17.14
N LEU A 181 -14.07 2.67 15.94
CA LEU A 181 -13.62 3.79 15.10
C LEU A 181 -13.83 5.15 15.80
N ILE A 182 -14.97 5.31 16.51
CA ILE A 182 -15.25 6.52 17.27
C ILE A 182 -14.24 6.71 18.42
N GLU A 183 -13.88 5.63 19.11
CA GLU A 183 -12.81 5.67 20.12
C GLU A 183 -11.47 6.09 19.51
N LEU A 184 -11.10 5.51 18.37
CA LEU A 184 -9.87 5.87 17.67
C LEU A 184 -9.85 7.36 17.24
N TYR A 185 -10.96 7.89 16.74
CA TYR A 185 -11.07 9.32 16.46
C TYR A 185 -10.92 10.17 17.73
N ARG A 186 -11.55 9.74 18.85
CA ARG A 186 -11.41 10.41 20.13
C ARG A 186 -9.96 10.43 20.62
N ASP A 187 -9.26 9.30 20.50
CA ASP A 187 -7.85 9.20 20.85
C ASP A 187 -6.99 10.16 19.99
N CYS A 188 -7.27 10.27 18.70
CA CYS A 188 -6.63 11.23 17.82
C CYS A 188 -6.87 12.69 18.26
N VAL A 189 -8.06 13.04 18.76
CA VAL A 189 -8.36 14.37 19.32
C VAL A 189 -7.41 14.68 20.47
N TYR A 190 -7.30 13.78 21.45
CA TYR A 190 -6.43 14.01 22.61
C TYR A 190 -4.96 14.07 22.25
N GLN A 191 -4.47 13.12 21.47
CA GLN A 191 -3.07 13.07 21.03
C GLN A 191 -2.68 14.33 20.22
N ARG A 192 -3.60 14.83 19.40
CA ARG A 192 -3.33 16.02 18.58
C ARG A 192 -3.19 17.28 19.44
N LEU A 193 -4.00 17.37 20.52
CA LEU A 193 -3.93 18.46 21.51
C LEU A 193 -2.70 18.41 22.42
N GLU A 194 -2.17 17.23 22.68
CA GLU A 194 -0.93 17.03 23.43
C GLU A 194 0.29 17.45 22.60
N LYS A 195 0.26 17.12 21.30
CA LYS A 195 1.38 17.40 20.37
C LYS A 195 1.45 18.86 19.90
N GLY A 196 0.40 19.65 20.09
CA GLY A 196 0.40 21.02 19.56
C GLY A 196 -0.72 21.92 20.04
N VAL A 197 -0.54 23.19 19.73
CA VAL A 197 -1.50 24.29 20.01
C VAL A 197 -1.67 25.15 18.74
N GLY A 198 -2.80 25.83 18.64
CA GLY A 198 -3.08 26.75 17.55
C GLY A 198 -4.40 26.46 16.85
N ARG A 199 -4.95 27.51 16.21
CA ARG A 199 -6.29 27.46 15.63
C ARG A 199 -6.46 26.36 14.58
N ASN A 200 -5.45 26.13 13.75
CA ASN A 200 -5.48 25.06 12.74
C ASN A 200 -5.66 23.67 13.37
N ILE A 201 -4.96 23.42 14.50
CA ILE A 201 -5.09 22.17 15.26
C ILE A 201 -6.48 22.05 15.86
N TYR A 202 -7.03 23.14 16.41
CA TYR A 202 -8.37 23.15 16.99
C TYR A 202 -9.46 22.92 15.94
N GLN A 203 -9.32 23.49 14.76
CA GLN A 203 -10.22 23.22 13.63
C GLN A 203 -10.13 21.77 13.16
N GLU A 204 -8.94 21.21 13.10
CA GLU A 204 -8.71 19.82 12.75
C GLU A 204 -9.44 18.88 13.72
N ILE A 205 -9.23 19.02 15.04
CA ILE A 205 -9.89 18.17 16.04
C ILE A 205 -11.42 18.37 16.05
N CYS A 206 -11.90 19.59 15.85
CA CYS A 206 -13.34 19.86 15.72
C CYS A 206 -13.92 19.18 14.47
N SER A 207 -13.12 19.01 13.41
CA SER A 207 -13.53 18.21 12.23
C SER A 207 -13.72 16.74 12.60
N TYR A 208 -12.85 16.16 13.45
CA TYR A 208 -12.98 14.78 13.92
C TYR A 208 -14.23 14.62 14.81
N LEU A 209 -14.48 15.56 15.73
CA LEU A 209 -15.69 15.55 16.56
C LEU A 209 -16.98 15.62 15.73
N ARG A 210 -17.03 16.51 14.72
CA ARG A 210 -18.16 16.58 13.77
C ARG A 210 -18.32 15.28 12.98
N HIS A 211 -17.21 14.61 12.66
CA HIS A 211 -17.26 13.31 11.97
C HIS A 211 -17.82 12.20 12.89
N MET A 212 -17.36 12.11 14.14
CA MET A 212 -17.91 11.20 15.15
C MET A 212 -19.42 11.40 15.34
N LYS A 213 -19.88 12.65 15.32
CA LYS A 213 -21.31 13.00 15.39
C LYS A 213 -22.10 12.43 14.20
N LYS A 214 -21.50 12.48 12.97
CA LYS A 214 -22.10 11.87 11.76
C LYS A 214 -22.10 10.34 11.81
N LEU A 215 -21.16 9.72 12.50
CA LEU A 215 -21.15 8.29 12.78
C LEU A 215 -22.21 7.85 13.81
N GLY A 216 -22.96 8.80 14.42
CA GLY A 216 -24.12 8.52 15.22
C GLY A 216 -23.89 8.51 16.74
N ARG A 217 -22.71 8.90 17.25
CA ARG A 217 -22.37 8.93 18.68
C ARG A 217 -22.27 10.36 19.21
N LYS A 218 -23.42 11.07 19.19
CA LYS A 218 -23.54 12.43 19.73
C LYS A 218 -23.25 12.50 21.22
N ASP A 219 -23.60 11.44 21.95
CA ASP A 219 -23.31 11.25 23.37
C ASP A 219 -21.80 11.34 23.65
N VAL A 220 -21.01 10.51 22.98
CA VAL A 220 -19.54 10.50 23.12
C VAL A 220 -18.92 11.84 22.74
N VAL A 221 -19.45 12.51 21.70
CA VAL A 221 -18.97 13.83 21.31
C VAL A 221 -19.25 14.86 22.41
N SER A 222 -20.44 14.86 23.00
CA SER A 222 -20.79 15.78 24.08
C SER A 222 -19.92 15.57 25.31
N GLU A 223 -19.68 14.32 25.70
CA GLU A 223 -18.76 13.97 26.80
C GLU A 223 -17.33 14.44 26.52
N THR A 224 -16.84 14.19 25.30
CA THR A 224 -15.49 14.62 24.90
C THR A 224 -15.35 16.14 24.92
N ILE A 225 -16.34 16.88 24.44
CA ILE A 225 -16.33 18.36 24.49
C ILE A 225 -16.33 18.85 25.94
N ALA A 226 -17.14 18.26 26.84
CA ALA A 226 -17.18 18.62 28.24
C ALA A 226 -15.83 18.39 28.94
N ASP A 227 -15.18 17.25 28.64
CA ASP A 227 -13.85 16.93 29.17
C ASP A 227 -12.79 17.93 28.64
N LEU A 228 -12.79 18.24 27.36
CA LEU A 228 -11.85 19.17 26.75
C LEU A 228 -11.99 20.59 27.34
N ARG A 229 -13.21 21.05 27.61
CA ARG A 229 -13.47 22.33 28.30
C ARG A 229 -12.91 22.35 29.72
N SER A 230 -13.09 21.25 30.44
CA SER A 230 -12.56 21.09 31.79
C SER A 230 -11.05 21.03 31.80
N LYS A 231 -10.44 20.28 30.90
CA LYS A 231 -9.00 20.05 30.84
C LYS A 231 -8.20 21.27 30.29
N TYR A 232 -8.82 22.06 29.42
CA TYR A 232 -8.16 23.19 28.75
C TYR A 232 -8.89 24.54 28.91
N PRO A 233 -9.24 24.97 30.16
CA PRO A 233 -10.04 26.20 30.36
C PRO A 233 -9.29 27.48 29.95
N ARG A 234 -7.96 27.41 29.84
CA ARG A 234 -7.11 28.55 29.45
C ARG A 234 -6.78 28.62 27.96
N ARG A 235 -7.48 27.85 27.12
CA ARG A 235 -7.32 27.87 25.66
C ARG A 235 -8.55 28.49 24.96
N PRO A 236 -8.72 29.83 24.99
CA PRO A 236 -9.96 30.46 24.49
C PRO A 236 -10.27 30.14 23.02
N ALA A 237 -9.25 30.08 22.16
CA ALA A 237 -9.45 29.72 20.76
C ALA A 237 -9.89 28.26 20.56
N LEU A 238 -9.54 27.33 21.46
CA LEU A 238 -10.10 25.98 21.46
C LEU A 238 -11.57 26.00 21.85
N LEU A 239 -11.91 26.72 22.93
CA LEU A 239 -13.29 26.81 23.42
C LEU A 239 -14.22 27.40 22.36
N ASP A 240 -13.77 28.42 21.65
CA ASP A 240 -14.43 29.08 20.51
C ASP A 240 -14.73 28.07 19.36
N GLU A 241 -13.74 27.25 18.98
CA GLU A 241 -13.94 26.23 17.92
C GLU A 241 -14.86 25.09 18.39
N LEU A 242 -14.83 24.71 19.68
CA LEU A 242 -15.73 23.70 20.26
C LEU A 242 -17.20 24.15 20.31
N ASP A 243 -17.49 25.48 20.36
CA ASP A 243 -18.85 26.01 20.29
C ASP A 243 -19.49 25.76 18.91
N ASN A 244 -18.70 25.51 17.90
CA ASN A 244 -19.15 25.28 16.53
C ASN A 244 -19.22 23.78 16.14
N VAL A 245 -19.09 22.84 17.10
CA VAL A 245 -19.24 21.40 16.88
C VAL A 245 -20.67 20.96 17.16
#